data_aefa187808ecb620c61959bdb9290e7c
#
_entry.id   aefa187808ecb620c61959bdb9290e7c
#
_cell.length_a   1.000
_cell.length_b   1.000
_cell.length_c   1.000
_cell.angle_alpha   90.00
_cell.angle_beta   90.00
_cell.angle_gamma   90.00
#
_symmetry.space_group_name_H-M   'P 1'
#
loop_
_entity.id
_entity.type
_entity.pdbx_description
1 polymer ?
#
loop_
_entity_poly.entity_id
_entity_poly.type
_entity_poly.pdbx_seq_one_letter_code
_entity_poly.pdbx_strand_id
1 'polypeptide(L)'
;MSKKTKKTRHLSMNQVSLSNEARRFIAKKPYEFADRNEENLVSIRSSIRASIEPMVRRVIETYGVQISHEVIEGVSCQVVKPKKTLSDSRILYGFGGGFVSGSAFEDLTIAVPISALSEIEVVIPEYKLAPENPWPAACEEFFTVYSSLSDTLAAIVGESAGGNLALVALLKAKKLGLKMPKSAVLFSPWCNLKNEGDSLEFNEGRDPTLSIRQSIAAADHYASGQDLTNPEISPLFGAFDSTFPKILISSGTRDLLLSQSIQLTSLLRSSGVSVDLRIWEGLWHVFEWNADLPESIISIKQITDFLKNNVTSPE
;
A
#
# COMPACT_ATOMS: atom_id res chain seq x y z
N MET A 1 -38.56 19.42 -19.27
CA MET A 1 -37.46 19.23 -18.29
C MET A 1 -36.57 18.11 -18.76
N SER A 2 -35.46 18.43 -19.41
CA SER A 2 -34.56 17.45 -20.03
C SER A 2 -33.56 16.98 -18.99
N LYS A 3 -33.58 15.67 -18.66
CA LYS A 3 -32.57 15.03 -17.81
C LYS A 3 -31.26 14.96 -18.57
N LYS A 4 -30.29 15.80 -18.21
CA LYS A 4 -28.89 15.64 -18.65
C LYS A 4 -28.31 14.39 -17.98
N THR A 5 -28.26 13.28 -18.68
CA THR A 5 -27.47 12.11 -18.34
C THR A 5 -26.00 12.52 -18.38
N LYS A 6 -25.32 12.49 -17.22
CA LYS A 6 -23.86 12.58 -17.13
C LYS A 6 -23.28 11.37 -17.86
N LYS A 7 -22.74 11.57 -19.06
CA LYS A 7 -21.92 10.58 -19.75
C LYS A 7 -20.63 10.36 -18.93
N THR A 8 -20.56 9.25 -18.25
CA THR A 8 -19.29 8.75 -17.71
C THR A 8 -18.34 8.54 -18.90
N ARG A 9 -17.30 9.35 -19.00
CA ARG A 9 -16.25 9.13 -20.01
C ARG A 9 -15.53 7.83 -19.65
N HIS A 10 -15.77 6.78 -20.41
CA HIS A 10 -14.90 5.61 -20.42
C HIS A 10 -13.54 6.06 -20.97
N LEU A 11 -12.55 6.14 -20.10
CA LEU A 11 -11.16 6.27 -20.50
C LEU A 11 -10.75 4.94 -21.15
N SER A 12 -10.44 4.97 -22.44
CA SER A 12 -9.88 3.80 -23.11
C SER A 12 -8.45 3.57 -22.62
N MET A 13 -8.04 2.30 -22.49
CA MET A 13 -6.67 1.92 -22.08
C MET A 13 -5.56 2.42 -23.01
N ASN A 14 -5.92 3.13 -24.07
CA ASN A 14 -4.99 3.70 -25.07
C ASN A 14 -4.65 5.19 -24.84
N GLN A 15 -4.98 5.77 -23.68
CA GLN A 15 -4.58 7.16 -23.41
C GLN A 15 -3.11 7.23 -23.01
N VAL A 16 -2.27 7.60 -23.96
CA VAL A 16 -0.81 7.87 -23.81
C VAL A 16 -0.54 9.13 -22.98
N SER A 17 -1.54 9.86 -22.52
CA SER A 17 -1.39 11.13 -21.79
C SER A 17 -2.05 11.10 -20.43
N LEU A 18 -1.33 11.62 -19.43
CA LEU A 18 -1.85 11.87 -18.09
C LEU A 18 -3.17 12.66 -18.12
N SER A 19 -4.07 12.36 -17.17
CA SER A 19 -5.26 13.15 -16.91
C SER A 19 -4.92 14.60 -16.55
N ASN A 20 -5.88 15.50 -16.70
CA ASN A 20 -5.71 16.89 -16.27
C ASN A 20 -5.52 16.98 -14.73
N GLU A 21 -6.13 16.06 -13.99
CA GLU A 21 -6.02 15.92 -12.54
C GLU A 21 -4.58 15.56 -12.14
N ALA A 22 -3.99 14.54 -12.77
CA ALA A 22 -2.61 14.15 -12.54
C ALA A 22 -1.63 15.27 -12.92
N ARG A 23 -1.83 15.93 -14.06
CA ARG A 23 -1.01 17.08 -14.48
C ARG A 23 -1.07 18.23 -13.48
N ARG A 24 -2.26 18.55 -12.93
CA ARG A 24 -2.42 19.59 -11.91
C ARG A 24 -1.73 19.20 -10.61
N PHE A 25 -1.76 17.93 -10.24
CA PHE A 25 -1.08 17.44 -9.05
C PHE A 25 0.43 17.61 -9.16
N ILE A 26 1.02 17.15 -10.26
CA ILE A 26 2.47 17.26 -10.53
C ILE A 26 2.91 18.73 -10.63
N ALA A 27 2.06 19.61 -11.20
CA ALA A 27 2.37 21.04 -11.37
C ALA A 27 2.31 21.83 -10.06
N LYS A 28 1.70 21.31 -9.00
CA LYS A 28 1.84 21.89 -7.67
C LYS A 28 3.32 21.82 -7.31
N LYS A 29 3.87 22.95 -6.82
CA LYS A 29 5.26 22.92 -6.32
C LYS A 29 5.44 21.73 -5.41
N PRO A 30 6.59 21.01 -5.52
CA PRO A 30 6.89 19.97 -4.55
C PRO A 30 6.63 20.56 -3.16
N TYR A 31 5.93 19.83 -2.33
CA TYR A 31 5.83 20.18 -0.92
C TYR A 31 7.25 20.44 -0.43
N GLU A 32 7.50 21.59 0.20
CA GLU A 32 8.64 21.69 1.08
C GLU A 32 8.37 20.67 2.19
N PHE A 33 8.91 19.49 2.01
CA PHE A 33 8.70 18.40 2.95
C PHE A 33 9.35 18.83 4.26
N ALA A 34 8.54 19.03 5.30
CA ALA A 34 9.05 19.26 6.63
C ALA A 34 10.01 18.12 7.03
N ASP A 35 11.08 18.46 7.70
CA ASP A 35 12.02 17.46 8.20
C ASP A 35 11.26 16.48 9.11
N ARG A 36 11.43 15.19 8.86
CA ARG A 36 10.87 14.12 9.69
C ARG A 36 11.74 13.89 10.92
N ASN A 37 12.04 14.96 11.65
CA ASN A 37 12.61 14.85 12.99
C ASN A 37 11.48 14.61 14.01
N GLU A 38 11.81 14.12 15.19
CA GLU A 38 10.82 13.75 16.22
C GLU A 38 9.90 14.91 16.58
N GLU A 39 10.40 16.14 16.64
CA GLU A 39 9.64 17.34 16.99
C GLU A 39 8.53 17.64 15.97
N ASN A 40 8.77 17.34 14.70
CA ASN A 40 7.85 17.63 13.61
C ASN A 40 6.84 16.50 13.33
N LEU A 41 7.14 15.25 13.72
CA LEU A 41 6.33 14.09 13.34
C LEU A 41 4.88 14.18 13.82
N VAL A 42 4.63 14.65 15.04
CA VAL A 42 3.26 14.83 15.56
C VAL A 42 2.48 15.83 14.71
N SER A 43 3.11 16.95 14.35
CA SER A 43 2.51 17.98 13.49
C SER A 43 2.28 17.45 12.07
N ILE A 44 3.24 16.70 11.51
CA ILE A 44 3.13 16.07 10.19
C ILE A 44 1.95 15.09 10.16
N ARG A 45 1.87 14.17 11.12
CA ARG A 45 0.75 13.19 11.22
C ARG A 45 -0.61 13.91 11.28
N SER A 46 -0.72 14.94 12.14
CA SER A 46 -1.96 15.71 12.26
C SER A 46 -2.34 16.45 10.97
N SER A 47 -1.34 17.02 10.28
CA SER A 47 -1.54 17.76 9.03
C SER A 47 -1.96 16.83 7.89
N ILE A 48 -1.34 15.66 7.76
CA ILE A 48 -1.71 14.64 6.76
C ILE A 48 -3.16 14.22 7.00
N ARG A 49 -3.51 13.83 8.23
CA ARG A 49 -4.87 13.43 8.59
C ARG A 49 -5.89 14.51 8.25
N ALA A 50 -5.65 15.74 8.64
CA ALA A 50 -6.57 16.85 8.35
C ALA A 50 -6.73 17.11 6.85
N SER A 51 -5.67 16.97 6.06
CA SER A 51 -5.69 17.20 4.63
C SER A 51 -6.47 16.14 3.85
N ILE A 52 -6.40 14.87 4.30
CA ILE A 52 -7.01 13.73 3.61
C ILE A 52 -8.47 13.47 4.04
N GLU A 53 -8.87 13.91 5.24
CA GLU A 53 -10.19 13.62 5.81
C GLU A 53 -11.36 13.93 4.87
N PRO A 54 -11.40 15.06 4.13
CA PRO A 54 -12.49 15.32 3.18
C PRO A 54 -12.58 14.28 2.06
N MET A 55 -11.45 13.77 1.60
CA MET A 55 -11.39 12.70 0.58
C MET A 55 -11.87 11.37 1.15
N VAL A 56 -11.40 11.00 2.33
CA VAL A 56 -11.83 9.77 3.03
C VAL A 56 -13.35 9.75 3.21
N ARG A 57 -13.95 10.83 3.73
CA ARG A 57 -15.41 10.94 3.90
C ARG A 57 -16.15 10.75 2.57
N ARG A 58 -15.70 11.43 1.52
CA ARG A 58 -16.29 11.32 0.18
C ARG A 58 -16.20 9.91 -0.39
N VAL A 59 -15.06 9.22 -0.20
CA VAL A 59 -14.85 7.84 -0.66
C VAL A 59 -15.80 6.89 0.08
N ILE A 60 -15.91 6.99 1.40
CA ILE A 60 -16.83 6.18 2.21
C ILE A 60 -18.28 6.37 1.73
N GLU A 61 -18.71 7.61 1.53
CA GLU A 61 -20.06 7.93 1.03
C GLU A 61 -20.30 7.37 -0.38
N THR A 62 -19.30 7.52 -1.27
CA THR A 62 -19.40 7.07 -2.66
C THR A 62 -19.60 5.56 -2.78
N TYR A 63 -18.84 4.79 -2.02
CA TYR A 63 -18.90 3.32 -2.05
C TYR A 63 -19.93 2.77 -1.06
N GLY A 64 -20.29 3.53 -0.03
CA GLY A 64 -21.30 3.20 0.98
C GLY A 64 -20.97 1.95 1.77
N VAL A 65 -19.69 1.78 2.10
CA VAL A 65 -19.19 0.73 2.98
C VAL A 65 -19.50 1.06 4.45
N GLN A 66 -19.43 0.07 5.31
CA GLN A 66 -19.47 0.25 6.75
C GLN A 66 -18.05 0.20 7.31
N ILE A 67 -17.70 1.17 8.15
CA ILE A 67 -16.43 1.17 8.89
C ILE A 67 -16.73 0.76 10.34
N SER A 68 -15.96 -0.19 10.84
CA SER A 68 -15.99 -0.64 12.25
C SER A 68 -14.59 -0.79 12.82
N HIS A 69 -14.49 -1.01 14.13
CA HIS A 69 -13.23 -1.28 14.81
C HIS A 69 -13.31 -2.65 15.48
N GLU A 70 -12.23 -3.41 15.35
CA GLU A 70 -12.05 -4.69 16.03
C GLU A 70 -10.71 -4.66 16.78
N VAL A 71 -10.59 -5.43 17.85
CA VAL A 71 -9.31 -5.69 18.52
C VAL A 71 -8.98 -7.15 18.26
N ILE A 72 -7.88 -7.39 17.54
CA ILE A 72 -7.42 -8.73 17.17
C ILE A 72 -6.10 -8.99 17.90
N GLU A 73 -6.11 -9.96 18.83
CA GLU A 73 -4.93 -10.30 19.65
C GLU A 73 -4.27 -9.08 20.31
N GLY A 74 -5.07 -8.12 20.78
CA GLY A 74 -4.61 -6.90 21.41
C GLY A 74 -4.25 -5.75 20.45
N VAL A 75 -4.27 -5.97 19.15
CA VAL A 75 -4.01 -4.95 18.12
C VAL A 75 -5.34 -4.34 17.69
N SER A 76 -5.47 -3.01 17.80
CA SER A 76 -6.61 -2.28 17.24
C SER A 76 -6.59 -2.33 15.72
N CYS A 77 -7.71 -2.68 15.11
CA CYS A 77 -7.85 -2.75 13.67
C CYS A 77 -9.07 -1.96 13.21
N GLN A 78 -8.90 -1.20 12.13
CA GLN A 78 -10.03 -0.65 11.40
C GLN A 78 -10.51 -1.69 10.38
N VAL A 79 -11.83 -1.88 10.30
CA VAL A 79 -12.43 -2.88 9.41
C VAL A 79 -13.38 -2.21 8.45
N VAL A 80 -13.16 -2.46 7.16
CA VAL A 80 -13.99 -1.97 6.06
C VAL A 80 -14.87 -3.10 5.57
N LYS A 81 -16.18 -2.98 5.78
CA LYS A 81 -17.18 -3.98 5.38
C LYS A 81 -17.92 -3.52 4.13
N PRO A 82 -17.88 -4.29 3.03
CA PRO A 82 -18.63 -3.95 1.82
C PRO A 82 -20.14 -4.14 2.06
N LYS A 83 -20.99 -3.50 1.25
CA LYS A 83 -22.46 -3.70 1.30
C LYS A 83 -22.88 -5.15 1.06
N LYS A 84 -22.10 -5.86 0.29
CA LYS A 84 -22.31 -7.27 -0.03
C LYS A 84 -20.98 -7.98 0.10
N THR A 85 -20.95 -9.07 0.84
CA THR A 85 -19.77 -9.89 1.08
C THR A 85 -19.88 -11.19 0.29
N LEU A 86 -18.83 -11.55 -0.46
CA LEU A 86 -18.79 -12.80 -1.24
C LEU A 86 -18.55 -14.03 -0.38
N SER A 87 -17.81 -13.89 0.72
CA SER A 87 -17.40 -14.97 1.62
C SER A 87 -16.94 -14.42 2.95
N ASP A 88 -16.67 -15.29 3.92
CA ASP A 88 -16.04 -14.92 5.20
C ASP A 88 -14.53 -14.65 5.09
N SER A 89 -14.01 -14.63 3.87
CA SER A 89 -12.60 -14.31 3.62
C SER A 89 -12.31 -12.84 3.88
N ARG A 90 -11.09 -12.57 4.34
CA ARG A 90 -10.61 -11.23 4.67
C ARG A 90 -9.38 -10.85 3.84
N ILE A 91 -9.18 -9.56 3.62
CA ILE A 91 -7.95 -8.95 3.13
C ILE A 91 -7.27 -8.28 4.31
N LEU A 92 -6.00 -8.61 4.56
CA LEU A 92 -5.16 -7.85 5.49
C LEU A 92 -4.48 -6.72 4.73
N TYR A 93 -4.61 -5.48 5.22
CA TYR A 93 -4.07 -4.30 4.58
C TYR A 93 -3.06 -3.58 5.47
N GLY A 94 -1.85 -3.33 4.97
CA GLY A 94 -0.83 -2.51 5.61
C GLY A 94 -0.82 -1.10 5.00
N PHE A 95 -1.05 -0.06 5.83
CA PHE A 95 -0.93 1.32 5.41
C PHE A 95 0.54 1.76 5.30
N GLY A 96 0.82 2.85 4.60
CA GLY A 96 2.16 3.39 4.43
C GLY A 96 2.49 4.54 5.38
N GLY A 97 3.43 5.40 4.94
CA GLY A 97 3.90 6.53 5.72
C GLY A 97 5.30 6.35 6.32
N GLY A 98 6.08 5.41 5.79
CA GLY A 98 7.49 5.20 6.15
C GLY A 98 7.70 4.71 7.57
N PHE A 99 6.72 4.03 8.16
CA PHE A 99 6.71 3.59 9.57
C PHE A 99 6.70 4.72 10.61
N VAL A 100 6.72 5.98 10.18
CA VAL A 100 6.79 7.16 11.07
C VAL A 100 5.54 8.02 11.00
N SER A 101 4.66 7.78 10.04
CA SER A 101 3.39 8.49 9.82
C SER A 101 2.37 7.54 9.18
N GLY A 102 1.18 8.06 8.85
CA GLY A 102 0.09 7.25 8.32
C GLY A 102 -0.79 6.64 9.40
N SER A 103 -1.91 6.12 8.98
CA SER A 103 -2.88 5.41 9.83
C SER A 103 -3.86 4.63 8.96
N ALA A 104 -4.58 3.67 9.56
CA ALA A 104 -5.66 2.96 8.88
C ALA A 104 -6.73 3.92 8.32
N PHE A 105 -7.00 5.04 9.01
CA PHE A 105 -7.96 6.04 8.55
C PHE A 105 -7.55 6.72 7.24
N GLU A 106 -6.29 7.08 7.11
CA GLU A 106 -5.80 7.81 5.92
C GLU A 106 -5.84 6.92 4.69
N ASP A 107 -5.58 5.64 4.85
CA ASP A 107 -5.56 4.64 3.77
C ASP A 107 -6.95 4.10 3.40
N LEU A 108 -8.01 4.58 4.05
CA LEU A 108 -9.37 4.33 3.58
C LEU A 108 -9.61 4.85 2.15
N THR A 109 -8.78 5.75 1.65
CA THR A 109 -8.82 6.18 0.24
C THR A 109 -8.55 5.04 -0.73
N ILE A 110 -7.75 4.03 -0.34
CA ILE A 110 -7.44 2.81 -1.10
C ILE A 110 -8.27 1.63 -0.61
N ALA A 111 -8.32 1.41 0.71
CA ALA A 111 -8.95 0.24 1.30
C ALA A 111 -10.47 0.17 1.07
N VAL A 112 -11.16 1.32 1.08
CA VAL A 112 -12.61 1.38 0.83
C VAL A 112 -12.98 0.93 -0.57
N PRO A 113 -12.42 1.50 -1.66
CA PRO A 113 -12.73 1.00 -3.00
C PRO A 113 -12.28 -0.45 -3.22
N ILE A 114 -11.18 -0.90 -2.62
CA ILE A 114 -10.78 -2.32 -2.67
C ILE A 114 -11.86 -3.19 -2.04
N SER A 115 -12.30 -2.90 -0.82
CA SER A 115 -13.35 -3.66 -0.14
C SER A 115 -14.66 -3.68 -0.93
N ALA A 116 -15.13 -2.49 -1.33
CA ALA A 116 -16.41 -2.34 -2.04
C ALA A 116 -16.44 -3.07 -3.39
N LEU A 117 -15.36 -2.96 -4.17
CA LEU A 117 -15.28 -3.54 -5.51
C LEU A 117 -14.91 -5.02 -5.50
N SER A 118 -14.10 -5.47 -4.54
CA SER A 118 -13.79 -6.90 -4.38
C SER A 118 -14.92 -7.68 -3.70
N GLU A 119 -15.80 -6.99 -2.96
CA GLU A 119 -16.83 -7.59 -2.10
C GLU A 119 -16.21 -8.45 -0.97
N ILE A 120 -15.00 -8.08 -0.52
CA ILE A 120 -14.26 -8.75 0.56
C ILE A 120 -14.00 -7.75 1.69
N GLU A 121 -14.13 -8.20 2.93
CA GLU A 121 -13.81 -7.38 4.10
C GLU A 121 -12.31 -7.08 4.16
N VAL A 122 -11.94 -5.82 4.44
CA VAL A 122 -10.56 -5.38 4.59
C VAL A 122 -10.28 -5.04 6.05
N VAL A 123 -9.25 -5.65 6.63
CA VAL A 123 -8.78 -5.42 7.99
C VAL A 123 -7.47 -4.65 7.93
N ILE A 124 -7.39 -3.52 8.62
CA ILE A 124 -6.25 -2.61 8.63
C ILE A 124 -5.77 -2.45 10.07
N PRO A 125 -4.68 -3.12 10.49
CA PRO A 125 -4.11 -2.93 11.81
C PRO A 125 -3.56 -1.51 12.01
N GLU A 126 -3.88 -0.89 13.14
CA GLU A 126 -3.27 0.37 13.61
C GLU A 126 -1.95 0.05 14.30
N TYR A 127 -0.96 -0.40 13.54
CA TYR A 127 0.33 -0.77 14.09
C TYR A 127 1.12 0.44 14.60
N LYS A 128 1.97 0.20 15.60
CA LYS A 128 2.79 1.22 16.25
C LYS A 128 3.79 1.85 15.30
N LEU A 129 3.99 3.16 15.45
CA LEU A 129 4.91 3.95 14.63
C LEU A 129 6.21 4.26 15.36
N ALA A 130 7.28 4.37 14.60
CA ALA A 130 8.54 4.95 15.00
C ALA A 130 8.45 6.49 14.98
N PRO A 131 9.33 7.20 15.70
CA PRO A 131 10.42 6.70 16.55
C PRO A 131 9.97 6.20 17.91
N GLU A 132 8.71 6.43 18.31
CA GLU A 132 8.19 6.04 19.62
C GLU A 132 8.24 4.52 19.83
N ASN A 133 8.04 3.77 18.75
CA ASN A 133 8.10 2.32 18.75
C ASN A 133 8.84 1.83 17.49
N PRO A 134 10.18 1.79 17.53
CA PRO A 134 10.98 1.36 16.39
C PRO A 134 10.81 -0.13 16.12
N TRP A 135 11.49 -0.64 15.08
CA TRP A 135 11.54 -2.07 14.80
C TRP A 135 11.90 -2.87 16.06
N PRO A 136 11.19 -3.99 16.37
CA PRO A 136 10.27 -4.71 15.49
C PRO A 136 8.77 -4.40 15.71
N ALA A 137 8.38 -3.36 16.46
CA ALA A 137 7.03 -3.17 16.95
C ALA A 137 5.94 -3.25 15.85
N ALA A 138 6.08 -2.52 14.75
CA ALA A 138 5.14 -2.56 13.64
C ALA A 138 5.04 -3.95 13.00
N CYS A 139 6.20 -4.62 12.80
CA CYS A 139 6.25 -5.97 12.25
C CYS A 139 5.55 -6.99 13.14
N GLU A 140 5.75 -6.91 14.45
CA GLU A 140 5.15 -7.85 15.41
C GLU A 140 3.63 -7.68 15.47
N GLU A 141 3.13 -6.45 15.58
CA GLU A 141 1.70 -6.20 15.62
C GLU A 141 1.00 -6.58 14.29
N PHE A 142 1.59 -6.22 13.16
CA PHE A 142 1.03 -6.60 11.85
C PHE A 142 1.03 -8.11 11.66
N PHE A 143 2.11 -8.80 12.05
CA PHE A 143 2.21 -10.25 11.95
C PHE A 143 1.30 -10.97 12.96
N THR A 144 1.04 -10.41 14.12
CA THR A 144 0.06 -10.93 15.09
C THR A 144 -1.33 -10.99 14.46
N VAL A 145 -1.75 -9.93 13.79
CA VAL A 145 -3.03 -9.91 13.09
C VAL A 145 -3.03 -10.88 11.91
N TYR A 146 -1.93 -10.94 11.13
CA TYR A 146 -1.78 -11.94 10.05
C TYR A 146 -2.00 -13.35 10.57
N SER A 147 -1.32 -13.73 11.66
CA SER A 147 -1.38 -15.07 12.22
C SER A 147 -2.79 -15.44 12.67
N SER A 148 -3.48 -14.51 13.32
CA SER A 148 -4.87 -14.70 13.77
C SER A 148 -5.85 -14.87 12.60
N LEU A 149 -5.58 -14.22 11.46
CA LEU A 149 -6.44 -14.27 10.27
C LEU A 149 -6.03 -15.35 9.26
N SER A 150 -4.92 -16.06 9.46
CA SER A 150 -4.29 -16.90 8.43
C SER A 150 -5.24 -17.90 7.75
N ASP A 151 -6.21 -18.47 8.48
CA ASP A 151 -7.17 -19.42 7.93
C ASP A 151 -8.22 -18.80 7.01
N THR A 152 -8.58 -17.54 7.25
CA THR A 152 -9.59 -16.78 6.48
C THR A 152 -8.96 -15.77 5.52
N LEU A 153 -7.62 -15.63 5.51
CA LEU A 153 -6.93 -14.63 4.73
C LEU A 153 -6.92 -14.97 3.24
N ALA A 154 -7.70 -14.24 2.45
CA ALA A 154 -7.75 -14.40 1.00
C ALA A 154 -6.60 -13.68 0.30
N ALA A 155 -6.25 -12.49 0.77
CA ALA A 155 -5.18 -11.69 0.21
C ALA A 155 -4.50 -10.82 1.26
N ILE A 156 -3.27 -10.42 0.97
CA ILE A 156 -2.55 -9.39 1.70
C ILE A 156 -2.28 -8.22 0.75
N VAL A 157 -2.52 -7.01 1.23
CA VAL A 157 -2.35 -5.78 0.45
C VAL A 157 -1.52 -4.81 1.28
N GLY A 158 -0.66 -4.04 0.64
CA GLY A 158 0.06 -3.00 1.36
C GLY A 158 0.67 -1.96 0.43
N GLU A 159 0.78 -0.74 0.92
CA GLU A 159 1.41 0.36 0.20
C GLU A 159 2.66 0.85 0.90
N SER A 160 3.73 1.18 0.14
CA SER A 160 4.97 1.75 0.68
C SER A 160 5.54 0.92 1.85
N ALA A 161 5.60 1.47 3.06
CA ALA A 161 5.97 0.77 4.29
C ALA A 161 5.01 -0.39 4.63
N GLY A 162 3.71 -0.25 4.34
CA GLY A 162 2.75 -1.35 4.48
C GLY A 162 3.00 -2.48 3.48
N GLY A 163 3.51 -2.17 2.30
CA GLY A 163 4.00 -3.16 1.34
C GLY A 163 5.22 -3.93 1.86
N ASN A 164 6.09 -3.27 2.62
CA ASN A 164 7.17 -3.91 3.36
C ASN A 164 6.61 -4.90 4.38
N LEU A 165 5.69 -4.44 5.26
CA LEU A 165 5.07 -5.31 6.27
C LEU A 165 4.38 -6.53 5.65
N ALA A 166 3.72 -6.35 4.51
CA ALA A 166 3.09 -7.46 3.78
C ALA A 166 4.13 -8.52 3.36
N LEU A 167 5.27 -8.09 2.80
CA LEU A 167 6.36 -8.99 2.40
C LEU A 167 7.00 -9.68 3.62
N VAL A 168 7.29 -8.92 4.68
CA VAL A 168 7.84 -9.46 5.94
C VAL A 168 6.89 -10.49 6.56
N ALA A 169 5.58 -10.20 6.57
CA ALA A 169 4.59 -11.14 7.09
C ALA A 169 4.56 -12.44 6.28
N LEU A 170 4.65 -12.37 4.95
CA LEU A 170 4.73 -13.56 4.09
C LEU A 170 6.01 -14.37 4.36
N LEU A 171 7.17 -13.72 4.51
CA LEU A 171 8.43 -14.38 4.85
C LEU A 171 8.36 -15.09 6.22
N LYS A 172 7.78 -14.42 7.24
CA LYS A 172 7.58 -15.02 8.57
C LYS A 172 6.57 -16.18 8.53
N ALA A 173 5.46 -16.01 7.81
CA ALA A 173 4.45 -17.05 7.63
C ALA A 173 5.07 -18.31 6.99
N LYS A 174 5.88 -18.15 5.95
CA LYS A 174 6.62 -19.25 5.31
C LYS A 174 7.52 -19.96 6.31
N LYS A 175 8.32 -19.21 7.07
CA LYS A 175 9.26 -19.75 8.07
C LYS A 175 8.55 -20.55 9.17
N LEU A 176 7.32 -20.14 9.53
CA LEU A 176 6.51 -20.75 10.59
C LEU A 176 5.52 -21.80 10.05
N GLY A 177 5.45 -22.04 8.75
CA GLY A 177 4.54 -23.00 8.14
C GLY A 177 3.06 -22.59 8.25
N LEU A 178 2.76 -21.27 8.36
CA LEU A 178 1.40 -20.77 8.35
C LEU A 178 0.82 -20.76 6.94
N LYS A 179 -0.50 -20.79 6.85
CA LYS A 179 -1.21 -20.72 5.59
C LYS A 179 -0.91 -19.39 4.87
N MET A 180 -0.56 -19.49 3.59
CA MET A 180 -0.36 -18.32 2.72
C MET A 180 -1.70 -17.85 2.15
N PRO A 181 -1.90 -16.52 1.97
CA PRO A 181 -3.04 -16.02 1.22
C PRO A 181 -2.90 -16.43 -0.26
N LYS A 182 -4.01 -16.39 -1.01
CA LYS A 182 -4.01 -16.74 -2.45
C LYS A 182 -3.30 -15.70 -3.32
N SER A 183 -3.25 -14.44 -2.87
CA SER A 183 -2.60 -13.35 -3.61
C SER A 183 -2.07 -12.24 -2.69
N ALA A 184 -1.14 -11.45 -3.23
CA ALA A 184 -0.66 -10.23 -2.61
C ALA A 184 -0.73 -9.06 -3.60
N VAL A 185 -0.98 -7.84 -3.10
CA VAL A 185 -0.94 -6.60 -3.89
C VAL A 185 -0.05 -5.59 -3.18
N LEU A 186 0.90 -5.05 -3.89
CA LEU A 186 1.90 -4.13 -3.37
C LEU A 186 1.87 -2.84 -4.20
N PHE A 187 1.55 -1.72 -3.57
CA PHE A 187 1.61 -0.40 -4.19
C PHE A 187 2.95 0.25 -3.81
N SER A 188 3.80 0.49 -4.80
CA SER A 188 5.08 1.19 -4.58
C SER A 188 5.84 0.68 -3.34
N PRO A 189 6.09 -0.64 -3.18
CA PRO A 189 6.58 -1.21 -1.93
C PRO A 189 7.97 -0.69 -1.56
N TRP A 190 8.13 -0.23 -0.31
CA TRP A 190 9.43 0.15 0.23
C TRP A 190 10.16 -1.09 0.79
N CYS A 191 10.76 -1.87 -0.08
CA CYS A 191 11.32 -3.18 0.25
C CYS A 191 12.84 -3.20 0.53
N ASN A 192 13.53 -2.05 0.36
CA ASN A 192 14.95 -1.86 0.67
C ASN A 192 15.15 -0.52 1.41
N LEU A 193 15.32 -0.58 2.73
CA LEU A 193 15.50 0.60 3.58
C LEU A 193 16.90 1.22 3.46
N LYS A 194 17.85 0.57 2.77
CA LYS A 194 19.12 1.21 2.38
C LYS A 194 18.91 2.32 1.34
N ASN A 195 17.71 2.39 0.75
CA ASN A 195 17.37 3.37 -0.26
C ASN A 195 18.37 3.37 -1.43
N GLU A 196 18.50 2.22 -2.09
CA GLU A 196 19.38 2.00 -3.25
C GLU A 196 18.55 1.83 -4.53
N GLY A 197 19.07 2.31 -5.64
CA GLY A 197 18.49 2.14 -6.99
C GLY A 197 18.44 3.43 -7.78
N ASP A 198 18.51 3.33 -9.10
CA ASP A 198 18.62 4.47 -10.03
C ASP A 198 17.46 5.47 -9.91
N SER A 199 16.23 4.97 -9.65
CA SER A 199 15.07 5.84 -9.55
C SER A 199 15.14 6.81 -8.37
N LEU A 200 15.88 6.50 -7.31
CA LEU A 200 16.11 7.42 -6.21
C LEU A 200 16.80 8.69 -6.67
N GLU A 201 17.82 8.55 -7.51
CA GLU A 201 18.55 9.70 -8.06
C GLU A 201 17.72 10.42 -9.13
N PHE A 202 17.15 9.68 -10.10
CA PHE A 202 16.46 10.29 -11.25
C PHE A 202 15.08 10.84 -10.93
N ASN A 203 14.41 10.32 -9.91
CA ASN A 203 13.07 10.77 -9.51
C ASN A 203 13.06 11.72 -8.31
N GLU A 204 14.22 12.01 -7.70
CA GLU A 204 14.29 13.07 -6.69
C GLU A 204 13.82 14.42 -7.27
N GLY A 205 12.87 15.05 -6.59
CA GLY A 205 12.21 16.28 -7.04
C GLY A 205 11.23 16.11 -8.22
N ARG A 206 11.10 14.90 -8.79
CA ARG A 206 10.09 14.54 -9.80
C ARG A 206 8.91 13.80 -9.19
N ASP A 207 9.14 13.06 -8.12
CA ASP A 207 8.09 12.50 -7.27
C ASP A 207 7.51 13.62 -6.40
N PRO A 208 6.20 13.93 -6.50
CA PRO A 208 5.60 15.02 -5.74
C PRO A 208 5.28 14.65 -4.28
N THR A 209 5.46 13.38 -3.88
CA THR A 209 5.01 12.86 -2.57
C THR A 209 6.12 12.30 -1.71
N LEU A 210 7.30 12.02 -2.27
CA LEU A 210 8.40 11.37 -1.57
C LEU A 210 9.75 12.03 -1.93
N SER A 211 10.69 12.08 -0.98
CA SER A 211 12.07 12.52 -1.19
C SER A 211 13.06 11.56 -0.54
N ILE A 212 14.30 11.53 -1.06
CA ILE A 212 15.38 10.70 -0.51
C ILE A 212 15.62 11.05 0.97
N ARG A 213 15.69 12.35 1.30
CA ARG A 213 15.91 12.80 2.67
C ARG A 213 14.86 12.26 3.65
N GLN A 214 13.59 12.27 3.26
CA GLN A 214 12.52 11.72 4.08
C GLN A 214 12.61 10.21 4.23
N SER A 215 12.96 9.49 3.16
CA SER A 215 13.13 8.04 3.19
C SER A 215 14.29 7.63 4.10
N ILE A 216 15.41 8.35 4.05
CA ILE A 216 16.57 8.10 4.95
C ILE A 216 16.16 8.33 6.41
N ALA A 217 15.58 9.49 6.73
CA ALA A 217 15.16 9.81 8.11
C ALA A 217 14.13 8.77 8.65
N ALA A 218 13.20 8.33 7.81
CA ALA A 218 12.23 7.32 8.19
C ALA A 218 12.89 5.96 8.43
N ALA A 219 13.86 5.56 7.61
CA ALA A 219 14.63 4.34 7.79
C ALA A 219 15.43 4.36 9.11
N ASP A 220 16.08 5.50 9.42
CA ASP A 220 16.85 5.67 10.66
C ASP A 220 15.95 5.56 11.89
N HIS A 221 14.80 6.22 11.89
CA HIS A 221 13.82 6.13 12.99
C HIS A 221 13.28 4.71 13.16
N TYR A 222 12.91 4.05 12.04
CA TYR A 222 12.31 2.72 12.10
C TYR A 222 13.34 1.66 12.50
N ALA A 223 14.49 1.62 11.85
CA ALA A 223 15.50 0.60 12.08
C ALA A 223 16.24 0.80 13.42
N SER A 224 16.34 2.03 13.92
CA SER A 224 16.98 2.36 15.21
C SER A 224 18.36 1.70 15.39
N GLY A 225 19.21 1.84 14.36
CA GLY A 225 20.57 1.30 14.35
C GLY A 225 20.71 -0.18 14.01
N GLN A 226 19.63 -0.87 13.63
CA GLN A 226 19.68 -2.24 13.16
C GLN A 226 20.26 -2.35 11.74
N ASP A 227 20.73 -3.53 11.37
CA ASP A 227 21.23 -3.81 10.03
C ASP A 227 20.10 -3.70 8.99
N LEU A 228 20.23 -2.74 8.08
CA LEU A 228 19.25 -2.52 7.01
C LEU A 228 19.19 -3.65 5.98
N THR A 229 20.11 -4.61 6.01
CA THR A 229 20.04 -5.82 5.18
C THR A 229 19.27 -6.97 5.84
N ASN A 230 18.82 -6.79 7.08
CA ASN A 230 17.94 -7.76 7.74
C ASN A 230 16.64 -7.92 6.94
N PRO A 231 16.26 -9.15 6.50
CA PRO A 231 15.04 -9.39 5.74
C PRO A 231 13.74 -8.99 6.45
N GLU A 232 13.75 -8.88 7.78
CA GLU A 232 12.59 -8.39 8.55
C GLU A 232 12.51 -6.85 8.59
N ILE A 233 13.53 -6.15 8.05
CA ILE A 233 13.56 -4.70 7.86
C ILE A 233 13.49 -4.36 6.37
N SER A 234 14.28 -5.04 5.56
CA SER A 234 14.32 -4.89 4.10
C SER A 234 14.03 -6.22 3.41
N PRO A 235 12.78 -6.54 3.14
CA PRO A 235 12.38 -7.84 2.58
C PRO A 235 12.93 -8.12 1.19
N LEU A 236 13.53 -7.15 0.50
CA LEU A 236 14.28 -7.39 -0.73
C LEU A 236 15.45 -8.37 -0.52
N PHE A 237 16.00 -8.47 0.69
CA PHE A 237 17.04 -9.43 1.05
C PHE A 237 16.49 -10.78 1.55
N GLY A 238 15.17 -10.97 1.47
CA GLY A 238 14.49 -12.20 1.90
C GLY A 238 14.63 -13.35 0.91
N ALA A 239 14.39 -14.58 1.39
CA ALA A 239 14.37 -15.77 0.57
C ALA A 239 12.93 -16.11 0.15
N PHE A 240 12.67 -16.03 -1.14
CA PHE A 240 11.38 -16.37 -1.76
C PHE A 240 11.48 -17.68 -2.53
N ASP A 241 10.35 -18.35 -2.73
CA ASP A 241 10.23 -19.54 -3.57
C ASP A 241 8.83 -19.65 -4.22
N SER A 242 8.62 -20.63 -5.06
CA SER A 242 7.39 -20.84 -5.82
C SER A 242 6.12 -21.11 -4.97
N THR A 243 6.26 -21.26 -3.65
CA THR A 243 5.11 -21.43 -2.74
C THR A 243 4.50 -20.11 -2.27
N PHE A 244 5.15 -18.96 -2.58
CA PHE A 244 4.58 -17.67 -2.30
C PHE A 244 3.34 -17.39 -3.17
N PRO A 245 2.40 -16.57 -2.69
CA PRO A 245 1.19 -16.25 -3.44
C PRO A 245 1.52 -15.52 -4.75
N LYS A 246 0.55 -15.45 -5.66
CA LYS A 246 0.66 -14.56 -6.82
C LYS A 246 0.74 -13.11 -6.34
N ILE A 247 1.71 -12.35 -6.85
CA ILE A 247 1.94 -10.97 -6.42
C ILE A 247 1.67 -10.00 -7.58
N LEU A 248 0.87 -8.97 -7.31
CA LEU A 248 0.73 -7.81 -8.19
C LEU A 248 1.48 -6.64 -7.56
N ILE A 249 2.34 -5.98 -8.34
CA ILE A 249 3.06 -4.77 -7.94
C ILE A 249 2.61 -3.63 -8.85
N SER A 250 2.17 -2.51 -8.27
CA SER A 250 1.85 -1.26 -8.97
C SER A 250 2.85 -0.17 -8.57
N SER A 251 3.38 0.58 -9.54
CA SER A 251 4.28 1.72 -9.32
C SER A 251 4.17 2.70 -10.49
N GLY A 252 4.76 3.87 -10.39
CA GLY A 252 4.76 4.90 -11.42
C GLY A 252 6.16 5.21 -11.97
N THR A 253 6.25 5.75 -13.19
CA THR A 253 7.57 6.11 -13.76
C THR A 253 8.23 7.30 -13.06
N ARG A 254 7.47 8.05 -12.21
CA ARG A 254 8.01 9.11 -11.35
C ARG A 254 8.21 8.67 -9.91
N ASP A 255 7.81 7.45 -9.57
CA ASP A 255 7.93 6.91 -8.21
C ASP A 255 9.40 6.81 -7.81
N LEU A 256 9.73 7.41 -6.66
CA LEU A 256 11.08 7.37 -6.10
C LEU A 256 11.54 5.92 -5.85
N LEU A 257 10.62 5.01 -5.50
CA LEU A 257 10.89 3.60 -5.21
C LEU A 257 10.71 2.65 -6.42
N LEU A 258 10.60 3.19 -7.65
CA LEU A 258 10.44 2.38 -8.87
C LEU A 258 11.52 1.29 -9.01
N SER A 259 12.79 1.63 -8.77
CA SER A 259 13.89 0.65 -8.85
C SER A 259 13.70 -0.51 -7.89
N GLN A 260 13.17 -0.27 -6.69
CA GLN A 260 12.90 -1.32 -5.72
C GLN A 260 11.78 -2.25 -6.19
N SER A 261 10.73 -1.70 -6.80
CA SER A 261 9.64 -2.48 -7.42
C SER A 261 10.16 -3.39 -8.55
N ILE A 262 11.09 -2.88 -9.37
CA ILE A 262 11.73 -3.65 -10.45
C ILE A 262 12.64 -4.74 -9.89
N GLN A 263 13.49 -4.41 -8.92
CA GLN A 263 14.43 -5.36 -8.28
C GLN A 263 13.65 -6.48 -7.58
N LEU A 264 12.60 -6.13 -6.82
CA LEU A 264 11.71 -7.10 -6.17
C LEU A 264 11.04 -8.02 -7.20
N THR A 265 10.53 -7.46 -8.30
CA THR A 265 9.94 -8.26 -9.39
C THR A 265 10.93 -9.25 -9.98
N SER A 266 12.17 -8.83 -10.21
CA SER A 266 13.23 -9.68 -10.75
C SER A 266 13.58 -10.82 -9.77
N LEU A 267 13.72 -10.50 -8.49
CA LEU A 267 13.99 -11.46 -7.43
C LEU A 267 12.86 -12.49 -7.33
N LEU A 268 11.62 -12.04 -7.24
CA LEU A 268 10.44 -12.92 -7.10
C LEU A 268 10.31 -13.87 -8.31
N ARG A 269 10.45 -13.35 -9.54
CA ARG A 269 10.40 -14.17 -10.77
C ARG A 269 11.51 -15.20 -10.83
N SER A 270 12.74 -14.82 -10.47
CA SER A 270 13.87 -15.76 -10.42
C SER A 270 13.69 -16.85 -9.34
N SER A 271 12.89 -16.55 -8.31
CA SER A 271 12.52 -17.49 -7.25
C SER A 271 11.27 -18.35 -7.59
N GLY A 272 10.73 -18.22 -8.80
CA GLY A 272 9.56 -18.99 -9.25
C GLY A 272 8.20 -18.42 -8.81
N VAL A 273 8.16 -17.21 -8.25
CA VAL A 273 6.91 -16.54 -7.86
C VAL A 273 6.25 -15.92 -9.08
N SER A 274 4.93 -16.08 -9.22
CA SER A 274 4.15 -15.42 -10.28
C SER A 274 3.97 -13.94 -9.96
N VAL A 275 4.49 -13.04 -10.79
CA VAL A 275 4.45 -11.58 -10.57
C VAL A 275 3.85 -10.84 -11.77
N ASP A 276 2.83 -10.03 -11.51
CA ASP A 276 2.26 -9.02 -12.42
C ASP A 276 2.79 -7.64 -11.99
N LEU A 277 3.72 -7.08 -12.76
CA LEU A 277 4.27 -5.74 -12.53
C LEU A 277 3.57 -4.75 -13.45
N ARG A 278 2.97 -3.72 -12.87
CA ARG A 278 2.26 -2.63 -13.57
C ARG A 278 2.94 -1.31 -13.31
N ILE A 279 3.50 -0.71 -14.36
CA ILE A 279 4.15 0.59 -14.31
C ILE A 279 3.27 1.62 -15.03
N TRP A 280 2.91 2.68 -14.32
CA TRP A 280 2.05 3.75 -14.80
C TRP A 280 2.86 4.95 -15.25
N GLU A 281 2.75 5.28 -16.54
CA GLU A 281 3.53 6.39 -17.13
C GLU A 281 3.14 7.73 -16.49
N GLY A 282 4.17 8.47 -16.03
CA GLY A 282 4.05 9.81 -15.47
C GLY A 282 3.48 9.87 -14.06
N LEU A 283 3.09 8.76 -13.45
CA LEU A 283 2.56 8.72 -12.09
C LEU A 283 3.67 8.52 -11.06
N TRP A 284 3.40 8.83 -9.80
CA TRP A 284 4.32 8.95 -8.68
C TRP A 284 4.08 7.87 -7.61
N HIS A 285 4.81 7.94 -6.54
CA HIS A 285 4.73 7.03 -5.40
C HIS A 285 3.30 6.97 -4.83
N VAL A 286 2.71 5.77 -4.81
CA VAL A 286 1.35 5.49 -4.31
C VAL A 286 0.31 6.48 -4.86
N PHE A 287 0.29 6.71 -6.17
CA PHE A 287 -0.69 7.62 -6.79
C PHE A 287 -2.14 7.19 -6.54
N GLU A 288 -2.36 5.92 -6.24
CA GLU A 288 -3.66 5.33 -5.91
C GLU A 288 -4.27 5.95 -4.65
N TRP A 289 -3.46 6.50 -3.76
CA TRP A 289 -3.92 7.21 -2.56
C TRP A 289 -4.78 8.44 -2.89
N ASN A 290 -4.62 9.00 -4.07
CA ASN A 290 -5.46 10.07 -4.57
C ASN A 290 -6.69 9.51 -5.32
N ALA A 291 -7.75 9.21 -4.58
CA ALA A 291 -8.96 8.57 -5.09
C ALA A 291 -9.72 9.37 -6.17
N ASP A 292 -9.41 10.66 -6.36
CA ASP A 292 -10.04 11.50 -7.39
C ASP A 292 -9.33 11.39 -8.76
N LEU A 293 -8.18 10.75 -8.84
CA LEU A 293 -7.46 10.57 -10.11
C LEU A 293 -8.14 9.51 -10.97
N PRO A 294 -8.40 9.79 -12.26
CA PRO A 294 -8.89 8.78 -13.20
C PRO A 294 -7.98 7.54 -13.26
N GLU A 295 -6.66 7.73 -13.19
CA GLU A 295 -5.67 6.66 -13.20
C GLU A 295 -5.78 5.79 -11.93
N SER A 296 -5.99 6.40 -10.75
CA SER A 296 -6.20 5.67 -9.50
C SER A 296 -7.46 4.79 -9.57
N ILE A 297 -8.56 5.34 -10.10
CA ILE A 297 -9.81 4.59 -10.28
C ILE A 297 -9.59 3.37 -11.19
N ILE A 298 -8.83 3.54 -12.28
CA ILE A 298 -8.52 2.45 -13.21
C ILE A 298 -7.60 1.42 -12.53
N SER A 299 -6.55 1.87 -11.83
CA SER A 299 -5.61 1.01 -11.12
C SER A 299 -6.34 0.15 -10.09
N ILE A 300 -7.13 0.77 -9.21
CA ILE A 300 -7.90 0.07 -8.18
C ILE A 300 -8.88 -0.94 -8.79
N LYS A 301 -9.55 -0.60 -9.89
CA LYS A 301 -10.42 -1.56 -10.58
C LYS A 301 -9.65 -2.78 -11.08
N GLN A 302 -8.52 -2.58 -11.73
CA GLN A 302 -7.69 -3.68 -12.23
C GLN A 302 -7.14 -4.56 -11.09
N ILE A 303 -6.83 -3.94 -9.96
CA ILE A 303 -6.37 -4.63 -8.76
C ILE A 303 -7.50 -5.46 -8.14
N THR A 304 -8.70 -4.91 -8.06
CA THR A 304 -9.85 -5.65 -7.54
C THR A 304 -10.26 -6.80 -8.45
N ASP A 305 -10.12 -6.66 -9.77
CA ASP A 305 -10.30 -7.75 -10.72
C ASP A 305 -9.25 -8.86 -10.50
N PHE A 306 -7.98 -8.49 -10.25
CA PHE A 306 -6.93 -9.45 -9.91
C PHE A 306 -7.25 -10.18 -8.58
N LEU A 307 -7.66 -9.48 -7.54
CA LEU A 307 -8.03 -10.05 -6.24
C LEU A 307 -9.20 -11.05 -6.40
N LYS A 308 -10.28 -10.65 -7.07
CA LYS A 308 -11.44 -11.53 -7.31
C LYS A 308 -11.07 -12.80 -8.05
N ASN A 309 -10.30 -12.68 -9.13
CA ASN A 309 -9.89 -13.81 -9.95
C ASN A 309 -9.05 -14.83 -9.16
N ASN A 310 -8.29 -14.41 -8.17
CA ASN A 310 -7.49 -15.30 -7.35
C ASN A 310 -8.24 -15.87 -6.14
N VAL A 311 -9.21 -15.14 -5.59
CA VAL A 311 -10.04 -15.62 -4.46
C VAL A 311 -11.06 -16.65 -4.90
N THR A 312 -11.69 -16.45 -6.07
CA THR A 312 -12.77 -17.31 -6.58
C THR A 312 -12.28 -18.51 -7.41
N SER A 313 -10.99 -18.54 -7.78
CA SER A 313 -10.44 -19.71 -8.50
C SER A 313 -10.43 -20.93 -7.58
N PRO A 314 -10.97 -22.08 -8.02
CA PRO A 314 -10.79 -23.35 -7.31
C PRO A 314 -9.29 -23.69 -7.24
N GLU A 315 -8.90 -24.38 -6.18
CA GLU A 315 -7.53 -24.88 -5.96
C GLU A 315 -7.10 -25.85 -7.05
#